data_f1110395a68dd0fe55e6c0dd82bc6e37
#
_entry.id   f1110395a68dd0fe55e6c0dd82bc6e37
#
_cell.length_a   1.000
_cell.length_b   1.000
_cell.length_c   1.000
_cell.angle_alpha   90.00
_cell.angle_beta   90.00
_cell.angle_gamma   90.00
#
_symmetry.space_group_name_H-M   'P 1'
#
loop_
_entity.id
_entity.type
_entity.pdbx_description
1 polymer ?
#
loop_
_entity_poly.entity_id
_entity_poly.type
_entity_poly.pdbx_seq_one_letter_code
_entity_poly.pdbx_strand_id
1 'polypeptide(L)'
;VDWFTPDGLPVWGDGRTLILGTGGYIEIRKYIDFSQEGNPPQTLYVADKNGVEKMQCLGMGFPFFGRFVLDILNGTENAMPQSHAFAAAELSLDAQRRAELNSDAIWEK
;
A
#
# COMPACT_ATOMS: atom_id res chain seq x y z
N VAL A 1 -7.25 -6.49 4.11
CA VAL A 1 -7.12 -6.28 5.57
C VAL A 1 -8.27 -7.02 6.20
N ASP A 2 -7.99 -7.92 7.12
CA ASP A 2 -9.02 -8.59 7.93
C ASP A 2 -8.76 -8.34 9.42
N TRP A 3 -9.74 -8.64 10.25
CA TRP A 3 -9.67 -8.51 11.70
C TRP A 3 -9.37 -9.84 12.40
N PHE A 4 -9.24 -10.92 11.62
CA PHE A 4 -9.15 -12.28 12.12
C PHE A 4 -7.75 -12.84 11.92
N THR A 5 -6.78 -12.29 12.65
CA THR A 5 -5.43 -12.83 12.69
C THR A 5 -5.39 -13.96 13.71
N PRO A 6 -5.06 -15.20 13.33
CA PRO A 6 -4.97 -16.29 14.26
C PRO A 6 -3.80 -16.09 15.23
N ASP A 7 -3.95 -16.57 16.48
CA ASP A 7 -2.96 -16.41 17.56
C ASP A 7 -1.58 -17.00 17.23
N GLY A 8 -1.52 -17.94 16.28
CA GLY A 8 -0.25 -18.53 15.83
C GLY A 8 0.57 -17.65 14.89
N LEU A 9 0.06 -16.49 14.44
CA LEU A 9 0.85 -15.56 13.66
C LEU A 9 1.70 -14.66 14.56
N PRO A 10 3.01 -14.54 14.28
CA PRO A 10 3.93 -13.77 15.13
C PRO A 10 3.80 -12.24 14.95
N VAL A 11 2.82 -11.79 14.19
CA VAL A 11 2.59 -10.39 13.84
C VAL A 11 1.12 -10.07 13.90
N TRP A 12 0.81 -8.78 14.01
CA TRP A 12 -0.54 -8.26 14.20
C TRP A 12 -1.47 -8.46 12.98
N GLY A 13 -0.94 -8.71 11.81
CA GLY A 13 -1.71 -8.98 10.59
C GLY A 13 -0.84 -9.14 9.36
N ASP A 14 -1.45 -9.56 8.25
CA ASP A 14 -0.81 -9.68 6.94
C ASP A 14 -1.07 -8.41 6.13
N GLY A 15 -0.02 -7.72 5.72
CA GLY A 15 -0.09 -6.54 4.87
C GLY A 15 0.39 -6.86 3.45
N ARG A 16 -0.53 -7.13 2.54
CA ARG A 16 -0.24 -7.34 1.12
C ARG A 16 -0.80 -6.23 0.26
N THR A 17 -0.01 -5.81 -0.71
CA THR A 17 -0.47 -4.94 -1.78
C THR A 17 -0.17 -5.61 -3.10
N LEU A 18 -1.19 -5.84 -3.91
CA LEU A 18 -1.07 -6.40 -5.25
C LEU A 18 -1.52 -5.37 -6.27
N ILE A 19 -0.64 -5.06 -7.21
CA ILE A 19 -0.91 -4.14 -8.31
C ILE A 19 -0.79 -4.94 -9.60
N LEU A 20 -1.90 -5.09 -10.32
CA LEU A 20 -1.97 -5.76 -11.61
C LEU A 20 -2.04 -4.72 -12.72
N GLY A 21 -1.16 -4.85 -13.69
CA GLY A 21 -1.12 -4.01 -14.88
C GLY A 21 -1.02 -4.85 -16.16
N THR A 22 -1.19 -4.22 -17.30
CA THR A 22 -1.09 -4.89 -18.61
C THR A 22 0.33 -5.34 -18.96
N GLY A 23 1.35 -4.77 -18.31
CA GLY A 23 2.76 -5.10 -18.52
C GLY A 23 3.35 -6.05 -17.49
N GLY A 24 2.61 -6.37 -16.44
CA GLY A 24 3.11 -7.21 -15.35
C GLY A 24 2.36 -6.98 -14.04
N TYR A 25 2.94 -7.47 -12.94
CA TYR A 25 2.39 -7.21 -11.64
C TYR A 25 3.47 -6.88 -10.60
N ILE A 26 3.04 -6.23 -9.52
CA ILE A 26 3.86 -5.92 -8.36
C ILE A 26 3.13 -6.47 -7.13
N GLU A 27 3.84 -7.21 -6.29
CA GLU A 27 3.35 -7.65 -4.98
C GLU A 27 4.29 -7.14 -3.89
N ILE A 28 3.72 -6.43 -2.92
CA ILE A 28 4.42 -6.02 -1.70
C ILE A 28 3.91 -6.89 -0.56
N ARG A 29 4.79 -7.63 0.09
CA ARG A 29 4.51 -8.40 1.31
C ARG A 29 5.14 -7.70 2.50
N LYS A 30 4.28 -7.32 3.44
CA LYS A 30 4.68 -6.76 4.72
C LYS A 30 4.31 -7.76 5.81
N TYR A 31 5.17 -7.94 6.78
CA TYR A 31 4.93 -8.69 8.00
C TYR A 31 4.90 -10.22 7.90
N ILE A 32 4.34 -10.82 6.86
CA ILE A 32 4.21 -12.27 6.73
C ILE A 32 4.68 -12.73 5.34
N ASP A 33 5.59 -13.68 5.32
CA ASP A 33 5.93 -14.49 4.16
C ASP A 33 6.29 -15.90 4.62
N PHE A 34 5.37 -16.83 4.49
CA PHE A 34 5.56 -18.22 4.91
C PHE A 34 6.67 -18.96 4.15
N SER A 35 7.17 -18.38 3.06
CA SER A 35 8.30 -18.93 2.32
C SER A 35 9.65 -18.60 2.93
N GLN A 36 9.68 -17.83 4.02
CA GLN A 36 10.91 -17.37 4.66
C GLN A 36 10.86 -17.62 6.16
N GLU A 37 11.99 -18.10 6.69
CA GLU A 37 12.20 -18.19 8.13
C GLU A 37 12.82 -16.88 8.63
N GLY A 38 12.42 -16.45 9.83
CA GLY A 38 13.01 -15.30 10.51
C GLY A 38 12.12 -14.09 10.63
N ASN A 39 12.73 -12.91 10.70
CA ASN A 39 12.03 -11.63 10.85
C ASN A 39 11.04 -11.37 9.71
N PRO A 40 9.92 -10.68 10.01
CA PRO A 40 8.89 -10.42 9.02
C PRO A 40 9.51 -9.80 7.78
N PRO A 41 9.34 -10.42 6.63
CA PRO A 41 9.92 -9.94 5.40
C PRO A 41 9.20 -8.68 4.96
N GLN A 42 9.96 -7.71 4.51
CA GLN A 42 9.45 -6.65 3.66
C GLN A 42 9.96 -6.93 2.25
N THR A 43 9.17 -7.67 1.51
CA THR A 43 9.56 -8.18 0.21
C THR A 43 8.71 -7.53 -0.87
N LEU A 44 9.37 -7.08 -1.92
CA LEU A 44 8.77 -6.62 -3.16
C LEU A 44 9.04 -7.66 -4.24
N TYR A 45 7.98 -8.14 -4.87
CA TYR A 45 8.04 -8.95 -6.09
C TYR A 45 7.59 -8.11 -7.27
N VAL A 46 8.37 -8.13 -8.34
CA VAL A 46 8.01 -7.52 -9.62
C VAL A 46 8.07 -8.60 -10.68
N ALA A 47 7.00 -8.79 -11.42
CA ALA A 47 6.95 -9.74 -12.52
C ALA A 47 6.51 -9.02 -13.80
N ASP A 48 7.29 -9.17 -14.85
CA ASP A 48 7.02 -8.64 -16.18
C ASP A 48 7.38 -9.68 -17.27
N LYS A 49 7.39 -9.25 -18.53
CA LYS A 49 7.76 -10.10 -19.67
C LYS A 49 9.20 -10.63 -19.63
N ASN A 50 10.08 -10.04 -18.82
CA ASN A 50 11.48 -10.42 -18.70
C ASN A 50 11.73 -11.43 -17.58
N GLY A 51 10.78 -11.57 -16.64
CA GLY A 51 10.88 -12.52 -15.54
C GLY A 51 10.32 -11.99 -14.23
N VAL A 52 10.77 -12.60 -13.14
CA VAL A 52 10.37 -12.26 -11.78
C VAL A 52 11.60 -11.79 -11.00
N GLU A 53 11.49 -10.60 -10.42
CA GLU A 53 12.48 -10.07 -9.49
C GLU A 53 11.92 -10.08 -8.06
N LYS A 54 12.78 -10.45 -7.11
CA LYS A 54 12.50 -10.42 -5.69
C LYS A 54 13.49 -9.48 -5.01
N MET A 55 12.98 -8.46 -4.35
CA MET A 55 13.79 -7.48 -3.62
C MET A 55 13.44 -7.50 -2.14
N GLN A 56 14.45 -7.52 -1.28
CA GLN A 56 14.30 -7.31 0.15
C GLN A 56 14.34 -5.82 0.46
N CYS A 57 13.30 -5.31 1.10
CA CYS A 57 13.15 -3.90 1.44
C CYS A 57 13.51 -3.58 2.90
N LEU A 58 14.15 -4.52 3.61
CA LEU A 58 14.65 -4.30 4.96
C LEU A 58 15.74 -3.22 4.96
N GLY A 59 15.62 -2.28 5.86
CA GLY A 59 16.60 -1.18 5.98
C GLY A 59 16.38 -0.01 5.03
N MET A 60 15.34 -0.04 4.21
CA MET A 60 14.92 1.15 3.48
C MET A 60 14.41 2.19 4.47
N GLY A 61 14.99 3.37 4.45
CA GLY A 61 14.57 4.46 5.33
C GLY A 61 13.17 4.97 4.99
N PHE A 62 12.60 5.74 5.89
CA PHE A 62 11.33 6.44 5.70
C PHE A 62 11.59 7.93 5.46
N PRO A 63 12.00 8.33 4.25
CA PRO A 63 12.43 9.70 3.99
C PRO A 63 11.27 10.71 3.94
N PHE A 64 10.03 10.25 3.89
CA PHE A 64 8.87 11.12 3.69
C PHE A 64 8.76 12.21 4.76
N PHE A 65 8.78 11.85 6.04
CA PHE A 65 8.59 12.84 7.10
C PHE A 65 9.73 13.86 7.17
N GLY A 66 10.97 13.42 6.97
CA GLY A 66 12.11 14.33 6.91
C GLY A 66 12.00 15.33 5.76
N ARG A 67 11.61 14.86 4.58
CA ARG A 67 11.36 15.71 3.40
C ARG A 67 10.18 16.65 3.63
N PHE A 68 9.11 16.18 4.25
CA PHE A 68 7.93 16.98 4.55
C PHE A 68 8.25 18.15 5.51
N VAL A 69 9.05 17.89 6.55
CA VAL A 69 9.53 18.96 7.45
C VAL A 69 10.37 19.97 6.68
N LEU A 70 11.27 19.50 5.81
CA LEU A 70 12.09 20.41 4.98
C LEU A 70 11.22 21.21 4.01
N ASP A 71 10.17 20.64 3.46
CA ASP A 71 9.22 21.34 2.60
C ASP A 71 8.51 22.48 3.35
N ILE A 72 8.08 22.23 4.59
CA ILE A 72 7.48 23.27 5.44
C ILE A 72 8.47 24.40 5.71
N LEU A 73 9.72 24.07 6.04
CA LEU A 73 10.74 25.07 6.35
C LEU A 73 11.15 25.88 5.12
N ASN A 74 11.15 25.29 3.95
CA ASN A 74 11.65 25.90 2.71
C ASN A 74 10.52 26.39 1.78
N GLY A 75 9.26 26.14 2.10
CA GLY A 75 8.14 26.46 1.23
C GLY A 75 8.16 25.67 -0.09
N THR A 76 8.56 24.38 -0.05
CA THR A 76 8.65 23.49 -1.20
C THR A 76 7.68 22.31 -1.08
N GLU A 77 7.54 21.50 -2.14
CA GLU A 77 6.63 20.35 -2.19
C GLU A 77 7.34 19.09 -2.73
N ASN A 78 8.55 18.80 -2.25
CA ASN A 78 9.37 17.68 -2.72
C ASN A 78 8.96 16.32 -2.15
N ALA A 79 8.37 16.32 -0.95
CA ALA A 79 7.90 15.09 -0.31
C ALA A 79 6.62 14.58 -0.99
N MET A 80 5.66 15.47 -1.16
CA MET A 80 4.41 15.21 -1.86
C MET A 80 3.79 16.54 -2.29
N PRO A 81 3.47 16.73 -3.57
CA PRO A 81 2.74 17.91 -4.02
C PRO A 81 1.38 18.02 -3.33
N GLN A 82 0.99 19.23 -2.95
CA GLN A 82 -0.30 19.49 -2.32
C GLN A 82 -1.46 19.04 -3.22
N SER A 83 -1.32 19.18 -4.54
CA SER A 83 -2.28 18.69 -5.52
C SER A 83 -2.54 17.18 -5.42
N HIS A 84 -1.52 16.37 -5.10
CA HIS A 84 -1.69 14.93 -4.88
C HIS A 84 -2.51 14.63 -3.61
N ALA A 85 -2.29 15.39 -2.55
CA ALA A 85 -3.05 15.23 -1.31
C ALA A 85 -4.54 15.51 -1.53
N PHE A 86 -4.86 16.60 -2.23
CA PHE A 86 -6.23 16.93 -2.57
C PHE A 86 -6.86 15.93 -3.53
N ALA A 87 -6.16 15.49 -4.57
CA ALA A 87 -6.65 14.47 -5.49
C ALA A 87 -6.95 13.15 -4.79
N ALA A 88 -6.08 12.70 -3.88
CA ALA A 88 -6.31 11.49 -3.08
C ALA A 88 -7.54 11.62 -2.18
N ALA A 89 -7.73 12.76 -1.55
CA ALA A 89 -8.91 13.03 -0.72
C ALA A 89 -10.20 13.05 -1.56
N GLU A 90 -10.20 13.74 -2.70
CA GLU A 90 -11.33 13.81 -3.61
C GLU A 90 -11.73 12.42 -4.14
N LEU A 91 -10.76 11.62 -4.60
CA LEU A 91 -11.00 10.26 -5.07
C LEU A 91 -11.56 9.36 -3.96
N SER A 92 -11.08 9.51 -2.73
CA SER A 92 -11.58 8.75 -1.58
C SER A 92 -13.03 9.08 -1.27
N LEU A 93 -13.40 10.37 -1.30
CA LEU A 93 -14.78 10.82 -1.08
C LEU A 93 -15.71 10.41 -2.23
N ASP A 94 -15.23 10.44 -3.48
CA ASP A 94 -16.03 9.97 -4.62
C ASP A 94 -16.25 8.45 -4.57
N ALA A 95 -15.23 7.69 -4.20
CA ALA A 95 -15.36 6.24 -3.99
C ALA A 95 -16.39 5.90 -2.90
N GLN A 96 -16.35 6.61 -1.76
CA GLN A 96 -17.31 6.44 -0.68
C GLN A 96 -18.74 6.75 -1.16
N ARG A 97 -18.94 7.88 -1.81
CA ARG A 97 -20.25 8.26 -2.34
C ARG A 97 -20.82 7.23 -3.31
N ARG A 98 -19.99 6.68 -4.20
CA ARG A 98 -20.40 5.63 -5.15
C ARG A 98 -20.73 4.31 -4.44
N ALA A 99 -20.01 3.98 -3.39
CA ALA A 99 -20.30 2.79 -2.58
C ALA A 99 -21.66 2.90 -1.88
N GLU A 100 -21.99 4.05 -1.32
CA GLU A 100 -23.30 4.33 -0.68
C GLU A 100 -24.44 4.20 -1.69
N LEU A 101 -24.34 4.85 -2.86
CA LEU A 101 -25.35 4.75 -3.93
C LEU A 101 -25.57 3.30 -4.39
N ASN A 102 -24.51 2.50 -4.49
CA ASN A 102 -24.64 1.09 -4.87
C ASN A 102 -25.22 0.22 -3.74
N SER A 103 -24.97 0.56 -2.50
CA SER A 103 -25.52 -0.15 -1.33
C SER A 103 -27.04 -0.05 -1.31
N ASP A 104 -27.58 1.15 -1.49
CA ASP A 104 -29.02 1.37 -1.49
C ASP A 104 -29.72 0.58 -2.61
N ALA A 105 -29.09 0.49 -3.79
CA ALA A 105 -29.61 -0.27 -4.94
C ALA A 105 -29.62 -1.81 -4.73
N ILE A 106 -28.81 -2.34 -3.82
CA ILE A 106 -28.75 -3.78 -3.54
C ILE A 106 -29.83 -4.22 -2.56
N TRP A 107 -30.23 -3.36 -1.64
CA TRP A 107 -31.20 -3.69 -0.58
C TRP A 107 -32.66 -3.38 -0.94
N GLU A 108 -32.92 -2.70 -2.05
CA GLU A 108 -34.28 -2.44 -2.56
C GLU A 108 -34.88 -3.58 -3.40
N LYS A 109 -34.24 -4.75 -3.46
CA LYS A 109 -34.72 -5.97 -4.14
C LYS A 109 -35.08 -7.06 -3.13
#